data_6f62514bacf871d6092c34d03006cc57
#
_entry.id   6f62514bacf871d6092c34d03006cc57
#
_cell.length_a   1.000
_cell.length_b   1.000
_cell.length_c   1.000
_cell.angle_alpha   90.00
_cell.angle_beta   90.00
_cell.angle_gamma   90.00
#
_symmetry.space_group_name_H-M   'P 1'
#
loop_
_entity.id
_entity.type
_entity.pdbx_description
1 polymer ?
#
loop_
_entity_poly.entity_id
_entity_poly.type
_entity_poly.pdbx_seq_one_letter_code
_entity_poly.pdbx_strand_id
1 'polypeptide(L)'
;MSSEYTIDGASDAQNRLVQEIADKFSITDEHLAEIAGEVHVYLTNGLRGDSEPKALPCRVSYIKAAITDDIRDAKKNQSIALGLTINTSAQRMKIASVKFTHASPDIINKQVFQMHNVAGATQMCEQAATHIAQFINTHDVVPTESRRIEPVPLGVTIDLALEETSKSGGRVTCDSRACAGFFRDVDIAQCLGAALLKQHLPVRVTSTTNCVISTMVAAQHHFPSTCTALILNRGINASYYESARKIPKISGSELGQSSARVAINTELAWFGEDSDILKPTMWDHRIDRESSNTGFHVFEKLVADKYLGEIVRNLVTDFMDAQLIFPRDADVSTFSEPYSFFSSYMTIIEDASSDLREVGDLLRAGFNVDASYVDRQIVRALCHIVAMRAARLVGAAVAGIIKKATEAMDSPEPAVISISGLLTEMNQPYVECTIDTAKLIAAKLELDEPVFNILGEDGYTVGAALSSFSK
;
A
#
# COMPACT_ATOMS: atom_id res chain seq x y z
N MET A 1 19.95 -16.58 -11.27
CA MET A 1 19.98 -17.64 -12.30
C MET A 1 18.63 -17.62 -12.99
N SER A 2 18.54 -17.44 -14.32
CA SER A 2 17.27 -17.62 -15.04
C SER A 2 16.88 -19.10 -14.88
N SER A 3 15.74 -19.35 -14.23
CA SER A 3 15.14 -20.68 -14.22
C SER A 3 14.77 -21.01 -15.67
N GLU A 4 15.17 -22.17 -16.16
CA GLU A 4 14.77 -22.64 -17.48
C GLU A 4 13.26 -22.97 -17.41
N TYR A 5 12.45 -22.21 -18.14
CA TYR A 5 11.01 -22.46 -18.24
C TYR A 5 10.74 -23.45 -19.38
N THR A 6 10.45 -24.69 -19.01
CA THR A 6 10.02 -25.72 -19.96
C THR A 6 8.60 -26.15 -19.61
N ILE A 7 7.69 -26.01 -20.54
CA ILE A 7 6.28 -26.40 -20.40
C ILE A 7 6.06 -27.72 -21.12
N ASP A 8 5.64 -28.72 -20.37
CA ASP A 8 5.39 -30.07 -20.90
C ASP A 8 4.29 -30.05 -21.97
N GLY A 9 4.58 -30.63 -23.12
CA GLY A 9 3.66 -30.71 -24.26
C GLY A 9 3.57 -29.41 -25.09
N ALA A 10 4.27 -28.34 -24.69
CA ALA A 10 4.34 -27.12 -25.49
C ALA A 10 5.27 -27.28 -26.70
N SER A 11 4.99 -26.56 -27.79
CA SER A 11 5.87 -26.48 -28.96
C SER A 11 7.14 -25.69 -28.63
N ASP A 12 8.18 -25.88 -29.46
CA ASP A 12 9.45 -25.11 -29.33
C ASP A 12 9.21 -23.61 -29.43
N ALA A 13 8.24 -23.16 -30.22
CA ALA A 13 7.90 -21.74 -30.35
C ALA A 13 7.28 -21.18 -29.05
N GLN A 14 6.38 -21.95 -28.41
CA GLN A 14 5.78 -21.56 -27.11
C GLN A 14 6.83 -21.50 -26.02
N ASN A 15 7.63 -22.56 -25.88
CA ASN A 15 8.71 -22.58 -24.86
C ASN A 15 9.72 -21.45 -25.08
N ARG A 16 10.10 -21.16 -26.33
CA ARG A 16 11.00 -20.06 -26.66
C ARG A 16 10.42 -18.71 -26.24
N LEU A 17 9.15 -18.43 -26.52
CA LEU A 17 8.54 -17.16 -26.18
C LEU A 17 8.39 -17.00 -24.66
N VAL A 18 8.02 -18.06 -23.92
CA VAL A 18 7.98 -18.03 -22.45
C VAL A 18 9.37 -17.73 -21.90
N GLN A 19 10.43 -18.38 -22.40
CA GLN A 19 11.80 -18.13 -21.94
C GLN A 19 12.27 -16.71 -22.26
N GLU A 20 11.99 -16.18 -23.44
CA GLU A 20 12.31 -14.80 -23.81
C GLU A 20 11.65 -13.78 -22.87
N ILE A 21 10.40 -14.04 -22.46
CA ILE A 21 9.70 -13.22 -21.47
C ILE A 21 10.37 -13.34 -20.09
N ALA A 22 10.63 -14.58 -19.65
CA ALA A 22 11.28 -14.83 -18.38
C ALA A 22 12.64 -14.11 -18.27
N ASP A 23 13.45 -14.14 -19.34
CA ASP A 23 14.74 -13.45 -19.40
C ASP A 23 14.60 -11.92 -19.28
N LYS A 24 13.58 -11.33 -19.94
CA LYS A 24 13.29 -9.89 -19.87
C LYS A 24 12.77 -9.44 -18.51
N PHE A 25 12.09 -10.34 -17.77
CA PHE A 25 11.59 -10.07 -16.42
C PHE A 25 12.60 -10.45 -15.32
N SER A 26 13.69 -11.11 -15.67
CA SER A 26 14.72 -11.52 -14.74
C SER A 26 15.55 -10.31 -14.26
N ILE A 27 15.80 -10.24 -12.96
CA ILE A 27 16.62 -9.20 -12.33
C ILE A 27 17.68 -9.92 -11.49
N THR A 28 18.94 -9.55 -11.64
CA THR A 28 20.03 -10.13 -10.84
C THR A 28 20.04 -9.60 -9.41
N ASP A 29 20.61 -10.36 -8.49
CA ASP A 29 20.70 -9.94 -7.09
C ASP A 29 21.61 -8.71 -6.92
N GLU A 30 22.62 -8.56 -7.79
CA GLU A 30 23.49 -7.38 -7.83
C GLU A 30 22.69 -6.14 -8.22
N HIS A 31 21.83 -6.24 -9.24
CA HIS A 31 20.99 -5.13 -9.66
C HIS A 31 19.91 -4.79 -8.62
N LEU A 32 19.36 -5.79 -7.91
CA LEU A 32 18.47 -5.55 -6.78
C LEU A 32 19.17 -4.81 -5.63
N ALA A 33 20.45 -5.10 -5.38
CA ALA A 33 21.23 -4.36 -4.38
C ALA A 33 21.48 -2.90 -4.81
N GLU A 34 21.70 -2.66 -6.12
CA GLU A 34 21.78 -1.30 -6.68
C GLU A 34 20.45 -0.54 -6.49
N ILE A 35 19.30 -1.19 -6.76
CA ILE A 35 17.96 -0.63 -6.53
C ILE A 35 17.80 -0.24 -5.06
N ALA A 36 18.17 -1.11 -4.12
CA ALA A 36 18.09 -0.81 -2.69
C ALA A 36 18.97 0.40 -2.31
N GLY A 37 20.17 0.50 -2.87
CA GLY A 37 21.07 1.66 -2.70
C GLY A 37 20.43 2.95 -3.22
N GLU A 38 19.81 2.90 -4.39
CA GLU A 38 19.10 4.06 -4.96
C GLU A 38 17.90 4.48 -4.10
N VAL A 39 17.08 3.54 -3.62
CA VAL A 39 15.96 3.85 -2.69
C VAL A 39 16.46 4.62 -1.47
N HIS A 40 17.58 4.19 -0.87
CA HIS A 40 18.21 4.89 0.25
C HIS A 40 18.61 6.34 -0.13
N VAL A 41 19.15 6.55 -1.34
CA VAL A 41 19.48 7.90 -1.85
C VAL A 41 18.22 8.74 -2.01
N TYR A 42 17.17 8.20 -2.65
CA TYR A 42 15.90 8.89 -2.84
C TYR A 42 15.24 9.32 -1.52
N LEU A 43 15.29 8.46 -0.51
CA LEU A 43 14.79 8.79 0.84
C LEU A 43 15.62 9.90 1.49
N THR A 44 16.95 9.83 1.36
CA THR A 44 17.85 10.81 1.95
C THR A 44 17.67 12.18 1.32
N ASN A 45 17.53 12.25 -0.01
CA ASN A 45 17.31 13.50 -0.74
C ASN A 45 15.92 14.06 -0.44
N GLY A 46 14.88 13.21 -0.38
CA GLY A 46 13.52 13.62 -0.07
C GLY A 46 13.32 14.24 1.31
N LEU A 47 14.22 13.95 2.27
CA LEU A 47 14.24 14.66 3.56
C LEU A 47 14.82 16.07 3.47
N ARG A 48 15.60 16.38 2.41
CA ARG A 48 16.17 17.71 2.18
C ARG A 48 15.15 18.63 1.52
N GLY A 49 14.39 18.14 0.56
CA GLY A 49 13.35 18.89 -0.14
C GLY A 49 12.82 18.15 -1.36
N ASP A 50 11.62 18.50 -1.78
CA ASP A 50 10.93 17.86 -2.91
C ASP A 50 11.54 18.23 -4.29
N SER A 51 12.38 19.27 -4.35
CA SER A 51 13.07 19.72 -5.58
C SER A 51 14.47 19.11 -5.76
N GLU A 52 14.92 18.28 -4.81
CA GLU A 52 16.18 17.59 -4.95
C GLU A 52 16.09 16.51 -6.04
N PRO A 53 17.13 16.30 -6.86
CA PRO A 53 17.15 15.21 -7.82
C PRO A 53 17.15 13.86 -7.10
N LYS A 54 16.53 12.86 -7.70
CA LYS A 54 16.40 11.53 -7.11
C LYS A 54 15.86 11.60 -5.67
N ALA A 55 14.72 12.24 -5.50
CA ALA A 55 14.07 12.43 -4.21
C ALA A 55 12.66 11.84 -4.21
N LEU A 56 12.36 11.05 -3.18
CA LEU A 56 10.96 10.72 -2.86
C LEU A 56 10.32 11.90 -2.11
N PRO A 57 9.00 12.12 -2.22
CA PRO A 57 8.32 13.20 -1.49
C PRO A 57 8.53 13.20 0.02
N CYS A 58 8.71 12.03 0.64
CA CYS A 58 9.02 11.87 2.07
C CYS A 58 8.18 12.79 2.95
N ARG A 59 6.84 12.67 2.88
CA ARG A 59 5.94 13.53 3.65
C ARG A 59 6.11 13.30 5.15
N VAL A 60 6.46 14.35 5.86
CA VAL A 60 6.67 14.30 7.31
C VAL A 60 5.34 14.31 8.03
N SER A 61 5.09 13.29 8.88
CA SER A 61 3.91 13.28 9.71
C SER A 61 4.18 13.91 11.09
N TYR A 62 3.09 14.37 11.74
CA TYR A 62 3.15 14.84 13.12
C TYR A 62 2.99 13.70 14.12
N ILE A 63 2.98 12.45 13.67
CA ILE A 63 2.87 11.28 14.54
C ILE A 63 4.26 10.88 15.01
N LYS A 64 4.43 10.89 16.34
CA LYS A 64 5.69 10.56 17.00
C LYS A 64 5.79 9.07 17.31
N ALA A 65 7.00 8.52 17.29
CA ALA A 65 7.26 7.12 17.63
C ALA A 65 6.89 6.72 19.07
N ALA A 66 6.83 7.67 19.99
CA ALA A 66 6.52 7.43 21.40
C ALA A 66 5.02 7.62 21.73
N ILE A 67 4.13 6.91 21.03
CA ILE A 67 2.70 6.90 21.38
C ILE A 67 2.42 6.19 22.71
N THR A 68 3.40 5.47 23.26
CA THR A 68 3.23 4.55 24.40
C THR A 68 2.71 5.18 25.69
N ASP A 69 3.09 6.43 26.02
CA ASP A 69 2.68 7.05 27.28
C ASP A 69 1.24 7.58 27.20
N ASP A 70 0.86 8.22 26.11
CA ASP A 70 -0.51 8.69 25.89
C ASP A 70 -1.50 7.52 25.80
N ILE A 71 -1.10 6.40 25.18
CA ILE A 71 -1.89 5.18 25.13
C ILE A 71 -1.98 4.52 26.52
N ARG A 72 -0.92 4.60 27.35
CA ARG A 72 -1.00 4.14 28.75
C ARG A 72 -2.05 4.89 29.56
N ASP A 73 -2.14 6.21 29.38
CA ASP A 73 -3.16 7.02 30.07
C ASP A 73 -4.56 6.73 29.54
N ALA A 74 -4.73 6.56 28.23
CA ALA A 74 -5.98 6.10 27.62
C ALA A 74 -6.40 4.71 28.13
N LYS A 75 -5.44 3.79 28.31
CA LYS A 75 -5.68 2.44 28.87
C LYS A 75 -6.16 2.52 30.31
N LYS A 76 -5.56 3.35 31.17
CA LYS A 76 -6.01 3.53 32.57
C LYS A 76 -7.47 3.98 32.66
N ASN A 77 -7.88 4.84 31.75
CA ASN A 77 -9.23 5.43 31.72
C ASN A 77 -10.24 4.60 30.93
N GLN A 78 -9.83 3.44 30.37
CA GLN A 78 -10.67 2.62 29.48
C GLN A 78 -11.33 3.45 28.35
N SER A 79 -10.60 4.40 27.81
CA SER A 79 -11.10 5.35 26.82
C SER A 79 -11.52 4.63 25.51
N ILE A 80 -12.49 5.21 24.83
CA ILE A 80 -12.93 4.75 23.51
C ILE A 80 -12.53 5.81 22.49
N ALA A 81 -12.00 5.38 21.34
CA ALA A 81 -11.82 6.22 20.18
C ALA A 81 -12.48 5.59 18.95
N LEU A 82 -12.80 6.43 17.99
CA LEU A 82 -13.21 6.02 16.66
C LEU A 82 -12.03 6.08 15.69
N GLY A 83 -11.91 5.05 14.86
CA GLY A 83 -11.07 5.05 13.68
C GLY A 83 -11.93 5.09 12.43
N LEU A 84 -11.64 5.99 11.52
CA LEU A 84 -12.25 6.08 10.20
C LEU A 84 -11.19 5.86 9.13
N THR A 85 -11.38 4.83 8.30
CA THR A 85 -10.62 4.64 7.07
C THR A 85 -11.45 5.08 5.89
N ILE A 86 -10.91 5.99 5.07
CA ILE A 86 -11.51 6.41 3.80
C ILE A 86 -10.65 5.84 2.68
N ASN A 87 -11.21 4.89 1.94
CA ASN A 87 -10.58 4.31 0.77
C ASN A 87 -11.28 4.86 -0.48
N THR A 88 -10.67 5.87 -1.09
CA THR A 88 -11.22 6.56 -2.25
C THR A 88 -11.16 5.70 -3.51
N SER A 89 -10.13 4.87 -3.63
CA SER A 89 -9.91 3.99 -4.78
C SER A 89 -10.92 2.83 -4.81
N ALA A 90 -11.34 2.32 -3.65
CA ALA A 90 -12.35 1.28 -3.52
C ALA A 90 -13.76 1.83 -3.25
N GLN A 91 -13.91 3.16 -3.14
CA GLN A 91 -15.15 3.85 -2.76
C GLN A 91 -15.79 3.29 -1.49
N ARG A 92 -14.99 3.06 -0.46
CA ARG A 92 -15.43 2.48 0.81
C ARG A 92 -14.96 3.31 1.99
N MET A 93 -15.75 3.29 3.05
CA MET A 93 -15.38 3.77 4.37
C MET A 93 -15.48 2.63 5.37
N LYS A 94 -14.50 2.49 6.27
CA LYS A 94 -14.55 1.56 7.39
C LYS A 94 -14.50 2.38 8.68
N ILE A 95 -15.42 2.11 9.59
CA ILE A 95 -15.49 2.74 10.91
C ILE A 95 -15.33 1.65 11.95
N ALA A 96 -14.49 1.88 12.94
CA ALA A 96 -14.37 1.02 14.10
C ALA A 96 -14.38 1.84 15.39
N SER A 97 -15.02 1.30 16.44
CA SER A 97 -14.83 1.74 17.81
C SER A 97 -13.77 0.87 18.48
N VAL A 98 -12.74 1.50 19.00
CA VAL A 98 -11.60 0.87 19.64
C VAL A 98 -11.58 1.24 21.11
N LYS A 99 -11.62 0.25 21.99
CA LYS A 99 -11.49 0.44 23.44
C LYS A 99 -10.06 0.14 23.86
N PHE A 100 -9.48 1.05 24.61
CA PHE A 100 -8.14 0.90 25.15
C PHE A 100 -8.20 0.18 26.49
N THR A 101 -7.71 -1.05 26.54
CA THR A 101 -7.61 -1.88 27.74
C THR A 101 -6.16 -2.00 28.16
N HIS A 102 -5.90 -2.58 29.36
CA HIS A 102 -4.53 -2.78 29.84
C HIS A 102 -3.68 -3.69 28.94
N ALA A 103 -4.32 -4.63 28.24
CA ALA A 103 -3.63 -5.62 27.41
C ALA A 103 -3.36 -5.10 25.98
N SER A 104 -4.40 -4.68 25.27
CA SER A 104 -4.34 -4.26 23.87
C SER A 104 -5.52 -3.33 23.53
N PRO A 105 -5.48 -2.54 22.44
CA PRO A 105 -6.68 -1.94 21.92
C PRO A 105 -7.57 -3.02 21.32
N ASP A 106 -8.79 -3.09 21.78
CA ASP A 106 -9.77 -4.05 21.31
C ASP A 106 -10.78 -3.36 20.40
N ILE A 107 -10.98 -3.91 19.20
CA ILE A 107 -12.06 -3.48 18.32
C ILE A 107 -13.36 -3.99 18.94
N ILE A 108 -14.22 -3.07 19.41
CA ILE A 108 -15.52 -3.42 19.98
C ILE A 108 -16.54 -3.63 18.86
N ASN A 109 -16.57 -2.71 17.92
CA ASN A 109 -17.47 -2.74 16.76
C ASN A 109 -16.72 -2.29 15.52
N LYS A 110 -17.09 -2.84 14.36
CA LYS A 110 -16.63 -2.38 13.05
C LYS A 110 -17.73 -2.48 12.02
N GLN A 111 -17.75 -1.54 11.08
CA GLN A 111 -18.68 -1.54 9.96
C GLN A 111 -18.06 -0.92 8.72
N VAL A 112 -18.39 -1.49 7.56
CA VAL A 112 -17.97 -1.00 6.25
C VAL A 112 -19.16 -0.36 5.56
N PHE A 113 -18.95 0.81 4.97
CA PHE A 113 -19.93 1.58 4.23
C PHE A 113 -19.46 1.81 2.80
N GLN A 114 -20.35 1.79 1.84
CA GLN A 114 -20.06 2.18 0.46
C GLN A 114 -20.19 3.69 0.31
N MET A 115 -19.28 4.31 -0.43
CA MET A 115 -19.42 5.69 -0.88
C MET A 115 -20.20 5.71 -2.20
N HIS A 116 -21.13 6.65 -2.31
CA HIS A 116 -21.97 6.77 -3.51
C HIS A 116 -21.82 8.14 -4.14
N ASN A 117 -21.51 8.17 -5.44
CA ASN A 117 -21.49 9.40 -6.26
C ASN A 117 -20.69 10.56 -5.62
N VAL A 118 -19.49 10.28 -5.11
CA VAL A 118 -18.65 11.30 -4.49
C VAL A 118 -18.03 12.18 -5.57
N ALA A 119 -18.56 13.39 -5.72
CA ALA A 119 -18.07 14.38 -6.68
C ALA A 119 -16.99 15.32 -6.10
N GLY A 120 -16.59 15.15 -4.81
CA GLY A 120 -15.57 15.95 -4.18
C GLY A 120 -15.48 15.77 -2.66
N ALA A 121 -14.49 16.43 -2.07
CA ALA A 121 -14.17 16.27 -0.64
C ALA A 121 -15.34 16.66 0.29
N THR A 122 -16.09 17.70 -0.01
CA THR A 122 -17.24 18.12 0.82
C THR A 122 -18.29 17.00 0.89
N GLN A 123 -18.66 16.43 -0.25
CA GLN A 123 -19.66 15.37 -0.31
C GLN A 123 -19.14 14.10 0.37
N MET A 124 -17.85 13.77 0.21
CA MET A 124 -17.21 12.67 0.92
C MET A 124 -17.30 12.85 2.43
N CYS A 125 -16.96 14.04 2.95
CA CYS A 125 -17.04 14.37 4.37
C CYS A 125 -18.47 14.35 4.91
N GLU A 126 -19.46 14.79 4.13
CA GLU A 126 -20.89 14.72 4.51
C GLU A 126 -21.36 13.26 4.59
N GLN A 127 -20.97 12.40 3.63
CA GLN A 127 -21.25 10.96 3.71
C GLN A 127 -20.55 10.32 4.92
N ALA A 128 -19.28 10.67 5.18
CA ALA A 128 -18.56 10.17 6.34
C ALA A 128 -19.28 10.54 7.66
N ALA A 129 -19.71 11.79 7.80
CA ALA A 129 -20.46 12.22 8.98
C ALA A 129 -21.78 11.44 9.14
N THR A 130 -22.50 11.18 8.04
CA THR A 130 -23.73 10.38 8.05
C THR A 130 -23.46 8.93 8.47
N HIS A 131 -22.40 8.32 7.94
CA HIS A 131 -22.02 6.96 8.32
C HIS A 131 -21.54 6.87 9.77
N ILE A 132 -20.83 7.89 10.28
CA ILE A 132 -20.45 7.99 11.69
C ILE A 132 -21.71 8.09 12.57
N ALA A 133 -22.70 8.90 12.20
CA ALA A 133 -23.96 9.00 12.92
C ALA A 133 -24.70 7.66 12.98
N GLN A 134 -24.77 6.97 11.84
CA GLN A 134 -25.36 5.63 11.76
C GLN A 134 -24.61 4.64 12.64
N PHE A 135 -23.28 4.62 12.57
CA PHE A 135 -22.43 3.73 13.36
C PHE A 135 -22.62 3.93 14.87
N ILE A 136 -22.59 5.19 15.34
CA ILE A 136 -22.76 5.53 16.75
C ILE A 136 -24.14 5.08 17.26
N ASN A 137 -25.19 5.30 16.46
CA ASN A 137 -26.56 4.93 16.85
C ASN A 137 -26.76 3.42 16.84
N THR A 138 -26.15 2.69 15.88
CA THR A 138 -26.30 1.24 15.76
C THR A 138 -25.57 0.50 16.89
N HIS A 139 -24.43 1.01 17.33
CA HIS A 139 -23.55 0.32 18.27
C HIS A 139 -23.51 0.94 19.68
N ASP A 140 -24.35 1.93 19.94
CA ASP A 140 -24.42 2.66 21.24
C ASP A 140 -23.05 3.07 21.80
N VAL A 141 -22.19 3.56 20.89
CA VAL A 141 -20.77 3.88 21.20
C VAL A 141 -20.66 5.03 22.19
N VAL A 142 -21.63 5.94 22.19
CA VAL A 142 -21.67 7.11 23.09
C VAL A 142 -22.84 6.94 24.04
N PRO A 143 -22.61 6.56 25.33
CA PRO A 143 -23.68 6.44 26.31
C PRO A 143 -24.44 7.77 26.45
N THR A 144 -25.75 7.67 26.56
CA THR A 144 -26.68 8.84 26.59
C THR A 144 -26.32 9.83 27.69
N GLU A 145 -25.76 9.32 28.80
CA GLU A 145 -25.33 10.13 29.94
C GLU A 145 -24.01 10.88 29.70
N SER A 146 -23.11 10.35 28.84
CA SER A 146 -21.81 10.92 28.53
C SER A 146 -21.84 11.99 27.43
N ARG A 147 -22.95 12.15 26.72
CA ARG A 147 -23.10 13.13 25.61
C ARG A 147 -22.85 14.59 26.01
N ARG A 148 -22.69 14.88 27.28
CA ARG A 148 -22.57 16.26 27.81
C ARG A 148 -21.15 16.69 28.18
N ILE A 149 -20.12 15.80 28.18
CA ILE A 149 -18.86 16.13 28.83
C ILE A 149 -17.68 16.25 27.86
N GLU A 150 -17.42 15.28 26.98
CA GLU A 150 -16.32 15.40 25.98
C GLU A 150 -16.67 14.67 24.68
N PRO A 151 -16.35 15.26 23.50
CA PRO A 151 -16.53 14.58 22.23
C PRO A 151 -15.62 13.34 22.13
N VAL A 152 -16.13 12.26 21.54
CA VAL A 152 -15.34 11.06 21.27
C VAL A 152 -14.23 11.41 20.27
N PRO A 153 -12.96 11.09 20.54
CA PRO A 153 -11.87 11.34 19.62
C PRO A 153 -12.00 10.45 18.38
N LEU A 154 -11.78 11.06 17.22
CA LEU A 154 -11.80 10.39 15.91
C LEU A 154 -10.45 10.57 15.24
N GLY A 155 -9.79 9.46 14.96
CA GLY A 155 -8.67 9.40 14.03
C GLY A 155 -9.16 9.06 12.63
N VAL A 156 -8.67 9.79 11.65
CA VAL A 156 -9.00 9.63 10.23
C VAL A 156 -7.76 9.16 9.48
N THR A 157 -7.93 8.15 8.65
CA THR A 157 -6.90 7.74 7.69
C THR A 157 -7.49 7.68 6.29
N ILE A 158 -6.71 8.13 5.30
CA ILE A 158 -7.13 8.21 3.91
C ILE A 158 -6.03 7.67 2.98
N ASP A 159 -6.43 7.07 1.87
CA ASP A 159 -5.52 6.52 0.84
C ASP A 159 -4.99 7.56 -0.16
N LEU A 160 -5.18 8.85 0.13
CA LEU A 160 -4.62 9.96 -0.66
C LEU A 160 -3.32 10.47 -0.03
N ALA A 161 -2.44 11.03 -0.86
CA ALA A 161 -1.26 11.73 -0.37
C ALA A 161 -1.66 12.97 0.45
N LEU A 162 -1.10 13.10 1.65
CA LEU A 162 -1.36 14.20 2.57
C LEU A 162 -0.09 14.97 2.87
N GLU A 163 -0.17 16.29 2.83
CA GLU A 163 0.78 17.19 3.48
C GLU A 163 0.22 17.58 4.85
N GLU A 164 0.75 16.95 5.89
CA GLU A 164 0.32 17.23 7.25
C GLU A 164 0.87 18.58 7.69
N THR A 165 0.01 19.44 8.22
CA THR A 165 0.34 20.76 8.76
C THR A 165 0.31 20.79 10.29
N SER A 166 -0.35 19.82 10.87
CA SER A 166 -0.45 19.56 12.32
C SER A 166 -0.93 18.12 12.52
N LYS A 167 -1.01 17.67 13.75
CA LYS A 167 -1.53 16.34 14.09
C LYS A 167 -2.93 16.07 13.50
N SER A 168 -3.84 17.02 13.55
CA SER A 168 -5.20 16.90 13.02
C SER A 168 -5.38 17.53 11.66
N GLY A 169 -4.52 18.45 11.24
CA GLY A 169 -4.59 19.17 9.98
C GLY A 169 -3.74 18.50 8.91
N GLY A 170 -4.32 18.26 7.74
CA GLY A 170 -3.61 17.71 6.59
C GLY A 170 -4.33 18.08 5.32
N ARG A 171 -3.59 18.61 4.35
CA ARG A 171 -4.11 18.93 3.02
C ARG A 171 -3.84 17.79 2.07
N VAL A 172 -4.82 17.45 1.27
CA VAL A 172 -4.62 16.47 0.20
C VAL A 172 -3.73 17.08 -0.88
N THR A 173 -2.56 16.49 -1.07
CA THR A 173 -1.67 16.81 -2.19
C THR A 173 -2.00 15.84 -3.32
N CYS A 174 -2.62 16.34 -4.37
CA CYS A 174 -3.00 15.49 -5.48
C CYS A 174 -2.14 15.81 -6.70
N ASP A 175 -1.21 14.90 -6.97
CA ASP A 175 -0.30 15.02 -8.10
C ASP A 175 -0.81 14.27 -9.35
N SER A 176 -1.86 13.43 -9.19
CA SER A 176 -2.49 12.73 -10.30
C SER A 176 -3.64 13.53 -10.92
N ARG A 177 -3.76 13.50 -12.26
CA ARG A 177 -4.88 14.13 -12.97
C ARG A 177 -6.25 13.61 -12.53
N ALA A 178 -6.31 12.34 -12.10
CA ALA A 178 -7.56 11.72 -11.64
C ALA A 178 -8.08 12.31 -10.32
N CYS A 179 -7.21 12.88 -9.50
CA CYS A 179 -7.52 13.47 -8.19
C CYS A 179 -7.62 15.00 -8.23
N ALA A 180 -6.99 15.63 -9.23
CA ALA A 180 -6.66 17.06 -9.23
C ALA A 180 -7.85 18.04 -9.19
N GLY A 181 -9.08 17.59 -9.52
CA GLY A 181 -10.24 18.50 -9.58
C GLY A 181 -11.05 18.61 -8.30
N PHE A 182 -11.04 17.59 -7.42
CA PHE A 182 -12.06 17.44 -6.39
C PHE A 182 -11.54 17.38 -4.96
N PHE A 183 -10.25 17.04 -4.77
CA PHE A 183 -9.66 16.84 -3.45
C PHE A 183 -8.45 17.73 -3.17
N ARG A 184 -7.86 18.36 -4.18
CA ARG A 184 -6.63 19.15 -4.05
C ARG A 184 -6.79 20.29 -3.05
N ASP A 185 -5.79 20.45 -2.19
CA ASP A 185 -5.68 21.51 -1.18
C ASP A 185 -6.80 21.50 -0.11
N VAL A 186 -7.60 20.44 -0.04
CA VAL A 186 -8.65 20.31 0.98
C VAL A 186 -8.06 19.79 2.28
N ASP A 187 -8.30 20.51 3.38
CA ASP A 187 -8.06 20.02 4.73
C ASP A 187 -9.20 19.08 5.15
N ILE A 188 -8.89 17.79 5.20
CA ILE A 188 -9.87 16.73 5.51
C ILE A 188 -10.41 16.87 6.93
N ALA A 189 -9.57 17.24 7.90
CA ALA A 189 -10.04 17.41 9.29
C ALA A 189 -11.01 18.57 9.43
N GLN A 190 -10.72 19.69 8.76
CA GLN A 190 -11.61 20.86 8.76
C GLN A 190 -12.93 20.55 8.06
N CYS A 191 -12.86 19.91 6.89
CA CYS A 191 -14.04 19.54 6.10
C CYS A 191 -14.95 18.57 6.85
N LEU A 192 -14.38 17.49 7.40
CA LEU A 192 -15.14 16.51 8.17
C LEU A 192 -15.63 17.09 9.49
N GLY A 193 -14.83 17.89 10.17
CA GLY A 193 -15.22 18.58 11.42
C GLY A 193 -16.46 19.45 11.20
N ALA A 194 -16.54 20.21 10.09
CA ALA A 194 -17.70 21.00 9.74
C ALA A 194 -18.95 20.12 9.49
N ALA A 195 -18.78 18.99 8.80
CA ALA A 195 -19.89 18.05 8.55
C ALA A 195 -20.40 17.39 9.84
N LEU A 196 -19.51 17.02 10.76
CA LEU A 196 -19.86 16.48 12.08
C LEU A 196 -20.64 17.49 12.94
N LEU A 197 -20.19 18.75 12.94
CA LEU A 197 -20.87 19.84 13.65
C LEU A 197 -22.25 20.12 13.08
N LYS A 198 -22.42 20.11 11.75
CA LYS A 198 -23.69 20.29 11.07
C LYS A 198 -24.74 19.23 11.49
N GLN A 199 -24.28 18.02 11.80
CA GLN A 199 -25.12 16.92 12.26
C GLN A 199 -25.18 16.80 13.79
N HIS A 200 -24.61 17.75 14.54
CA HIS A 200 -24.58 17.77 16.01
C HIS A 200 -23.98 16.49 16.63
N LEU A 201 -23.02 15.87 15.98
CA LEU A 201 -22.40 14.64 16.46
C LEU A 201 -21.38 14.92 17.57
N PRO A 202 -21.40 14.16 18.68
CA PRO A 202 -20.44 14.32 19.78
C PRO A 202 -19.10 13.66 19.46
N VAL A 203 -18.49 14.00 18.32
CA VAL A 203 -17.25 13.44 17.77
C VAL A 203 -16.34 14.58 17.36
N ARG A 204 -15.06 14.45 17.62
CA ARG A 204 -14.04 15.43 17.22
C ARG A 204 -12.89 14.76 16.47
N VAL A 205 -12.56 15.26 15.29
CA VAL A 205 -11.34 14.84 14.57
C VAL A 205 -10.13 15.31 15.35
N THR A 206 -9.28 14.37 15.75
CA THR A 206 -8.07 14.63 16.56
C THR A 206 -6.79 14.23 15.87
N SER A 207 -6.87 13.38 14.81
CA SER A 207 -5.75 13.08 13.94
C SER A 207 -6.23 12.81 12.52
N THR A 208 -5.41 13.17 11.54
CA THR A 208 -5.62 12.84 10.13
C THR A 208 -4.28 12.38 9.55
N THR A 209 -4.26 11.18 8.99
CA THR A 209 -3.04 10.52 8.52
C THR A 209 -3.25 9.84 7.17
N ASN A 210 -2.15 9.57 6.47
CA ASN A 210 -2.18 8.62 5.35
C ASN A 210 -2.27 7.18 5.87
N CYS A 211 -2.80 6.27 5.06
CA CYS A 211 -2.95 4.85 5.43
C CYS A 211 -1.64 4.20 5.89
N VAL A 212 -0.50 4.53 5.27
CA VAL A 212 0.79 3.95 5.66
C VAL A 212 1.26 4.42 7.03
N ILE A 213 0.96 5.66 7.41
CA ILE A 213 1.25 6.17 8.76
C ILE A 213 0.38 5.46 9.80
N SER A 214 -0.91 5.31 9.54
CA SER A 214 -1.79 4.53 10.42
C SER A 214 -1.33 3.08 10.56
N THR A 215 -0.87 2.46 9.47
CA THR A 215 -0.27 1.11 9.51
C THR A 215 0.94 1.07 10.44
N MET A 216 1.83 2.05 10.34
CA MET A 216 3.01 2.15 11.20
C MET A 216 2.62 2.26 12.68
N VAL A 217 1.62 3.07 12.99
CA VAL A 217 1.11 3.24 14.37
C VAL A 217 0.55 1.95 14.92
N ALA A 218 -0.29 1.24 14.14
CA ALA A 218 -0.83 -0.05 14.52
C ALA A 218 0.27 -1.09 14.71
N ALA A 219 1.22 -1.13 13.78
CA ALA A 219 2.36 -2.04 13.81
C ALA A 219 3.22 -1.84 15.06
N GLN A 220 3.61 -0.61 15.37
CA GLN A 220 4.41 -0.30 16.53
C GLN A 220 3.68 -0.61 17.84
N HIS A 221 2.35 -0.51 17.85
CA HIS A 221 1.58 -0.90 19.02
C HIS A 221 1.64 -2.40 19.31
N HIS A 222 1.56 -3.24 18.26
CA HIS A 222 1.66 -4.70 18.38
C HIS A 222 3.11 -5.17 18.53
N PHE A 223 4.04 -4.51 17.84
CA PHE A 223 5.45 -4.83 17.79
C PHE A 223 6.26 -3.54 18.03
N PRO A 224 6.61 -3.21 19.29
CA PRO A 224 7.24 -1.93 19.65
C PRO A 224 8.55 -1.62 18.89
N SER A 225 9.29 -2.65 18.45
CA SER A 225 10.51 -2.53 17.66
C SER A 225 10.24 -2.26 16.16
N THR A 226 8.97 -2.10 15.73
CA THR A 226 8.65 -1.79 14.34
C THR A 226 9.30 -0.48 13.91
N CYS A 227 10.14 -0.55 12.88
CA CYS A 227 10.81 0.61 12.30
C CYS A 227 10.28 1.00 10.92
N THR A 228 9.62 0.05 10.23
CA THR A 228 9.09 0.24 8.88
C THR A 228 7.73 -0.42 8.75
N ALA A 229 6.80 0.25 8.06
CA ALA A 229 5.55 -0.35 7.61
C ALA A 229 5.45 -0.27 6.09
N LEU A 230 4.94 -1.35 5.48
CA LEU A 230 4.75 -1.50 4.05
C LEU A 230 3.27 -1.80 3.76
N ILE A 231 2.71 -1.13 2.77
CA ILE A 231 1.39 -1.44 2.24
C ILE A 231 1.53 -2.02 0.83
N LEU A 232 1.00 -3.23 0.64
CA LEU A 232 0.88 -3.92 -0.64
C LEU A 232 -0.60 -4.04 -1.01
N ASN A 233 -1.08 -3.07 -1.79
CA ASN A 233 -2.49 -2.95 -2.14
C ASN A 233 -2.64 -2.61 -3.63
N ARG A 234 -3.76 -2.01 -4.04
CA ARG A 234 -3.93 -1.46 -5.41
C ARG A 234 -2.82 -0.48 -5.82
N GLY A 235 -2.20 0.18 -4.84
CA GLY A 235 -0.95 0.91 -4.93
C GLY A 235 0.07 0.34 -3.94
N ILE A 236 1.26 0.93 -3.92
CA ILE A 236 2.33 0.60 -2.98
C ILE A 236 2.76 1.83 -2.22
N ASN A 237 2.97 1.69 -0.92
CA ASN A 237 3.57 2.74 -0.10
C ASN A 237 4.30 2.16 1.11
N ALA A 238 5.25 2.93 1.65
CA ALA A 238 5.99 2.56 2.85
C ALA A 238 6.17 3.75 3.78
N SER A 239 6.42 3.47 5.05
CA SER A 239 6.77 4.46 6.06
C SER A 239 7.87 3.93 6.97
N TYR A 240 8.65 4.86 7.54
CA TYR A 240 9.66 4.57 8.55
C TYR A 240 9.73 5.71 9.55
N TYR A 241 10.40 5.52 10.69
CA TYR A 241 10.64 6.59 11.66
C TYR A 241 12.00 7.25 11.43
N GLU A 242 12.02 8.60 11.40
CA GLU A 242 13.22 9.42 11.31
C GLU A 242 13.32 10.36 12.50
N SER A 243 14.54 10.69 12.92
CA SER A 243 14.77 11.76 13.89
C SER A 243 14.41 13.12 13.32
N ALA A 244 13.52 13.87 13.96
CA ALA A 244 13.08 15.17 13.47
C ALA A 244 14.25 16.13 13.21
N ARG A 245 15.33 16.06 14.02
CA ARG A 245 16.56 16.84 13.85
C ARG A 245 17.37 16.49 12.59
N LYS A 246 17.15 15.28 12.04
CA LYS A 246 17.81 14.81 10.81
C LYS A 246 17.01 15.13 9.55
N ILE A 247 15.92 15.92 9.66
CA ILE A 247 15.06 16.28 8.53
C ILE A 247 15.26 17.76 8.17
N PRO A 248 16.12 18.09 7.20
CA PRO A 248 16.47 19.47 6.87
C PRO A 248 15.28 20.33 6.47
N LYS A 249 14.30 19.79 5.72
CA LYS A 249 13.13 20.54 5.24
C LYS A 249 12.20 21.06 6.34
N ILE A 250 12.31 20.54 7.57
CA ILE A 250 11.55 21.04 8.73
C ILE A 250 12.42 21.67 9.81
N SER A 251 13.72 21.87 9.57
CA SER A 251 14.68 22.37 10.58
C SER A 251 14.30 23.70 11.21
N GLY A 252 13.54 24.56 10.50
CA GLY A 252 13.02 25.83 11.00
C GLY A 252 11.76 25.72 11.87
N SER A 253 11.16 24.54 11.99
CA SER A 253 9.94 24.32 12.78
C SER A 253 10.25 23.87 14.21
N GLU A 254 9.28 24.03 15.11
CA GLU A 254 9.36 23.51 16.48
C GLU A 254 9.56 21.98 16.47
N LEU A 255 8.87 21.26 15.57
CA LEU A 255 9.02 19.82 15.40
C LEU A 255 10.46 19.46 15.01
N GLY A 256 11.06 20.15 14.05
CA GLY A 256 12.43 19.90 13.57
C GLY A 256 13.51 20.16 14.63
N GLN A 257 13.23 21.00 15.63
CA GLN A 257 14.13 21.26 16.76
C GLN A 257 13.96 20.26 17.92
N SER A 258 12.89 19.46 17.90
CA SER A 258 12.60 18.48 18.94
C SER A 258 13.53 17.24 18.84
N SER A 259 13.61 16.48 19.93
CA SER A 259 14.27 15.17 19.95
C SER A 259 13.35 14.02 19.52
N ALA A 260 12.15 14.33 19.01
CA ALA A 260 11.18 13.33 18.63
C ALA A 260 11.65 12.54 17.39
N ARG A 261 11.23 11.29 17.30
CA ARG A 261 11.23 10.51 16.07
C ARG A 261 9.82 10.60 15.49
N VAL A 262 9.73 10.90 14.21
CA VAL A 262 8.46 11.11 13.50
C VAL A 262 8.32 10.12 12.35
N ALA A 263 7.10 9.71 12.09
CA ALA A 263 6.83 8.82 10.97
C ALA A 263 6.92 9.61 9.64
N ILE A 264 7.59 9.01 8.67
CA ILE A 264 7.75 9.54 7.31
C ILE A 264 6.91 8.68 6.37
N ASN A 265 5.99 9.29 5.66
CA ASN A 265 5.34 8.68 4.52
C ASN A 265 6.25 8.86 3.31
N THR A 266 6.79 7.77 2.79
CA THR A 266 7.82 7.81 1.74
C THR A 266 7.28 8.21 0.38
N GLU A 267 6.00 7.94 0.10
CA GLU A 267 5.40 8.01 -1.24
C GLU A 267 6.18 7.13 -2.24
N LEU A 268 6.43 5.88 -1.86
CA LEU A 268 7.29 4.94 -2.58
C LEU A 268 6.89 4.72 -4.05
N ALA A 269 5.64 4.95 -4.38
CA ALA A 269 5.12 4.88 -5.76
C ALA A 269 5.92 5.72 -6.76
N TRP A 270 6.54 6.84 -6.31
CA TRP A 270 7.33 7.78 -7.11
C TRP A 270 8.78 7.34 -7.35
N PHE A 271 9.20 6.21 -6.81
CA PHE A 271 10.58 5.76 -6.96
C PHE A 271 10.94 5.52 -8.42
N GLY A 272 12.11 6.00 -8.83
CA GLY A 272 12.72 5.72 -10.13
C GLY A 272 12.20 6.56 -11.32
N GLU A 273 11.39 7.60 -11.09
CA GLU A 273 10.87 8.45 -12.19
C GLU A 273 11.94 9.21 -12.96
N ASP A 274 13.02 9.60 -12.28
CA ASP A 274 14.16 10.32 -12.84
C ASP A 274 15.44 9.45 -12.94
N SER A 275 15.27 8.14 -13.04
CA SER A 275 16.36 7.16 -13.07
C SER A 275 16.04 5.95 -13.95
N ASP A 276 17.04 5.46 -14.67
CA ASP A 276 16.92 4.23 -15.47
C ASP A 276 17.11 2.95 -14.65
N ILE A 277 17.14 3.04 -13.31
CA ILE A 277 17.46 1.92 -12.42
C ILE A 277 16.44 0.76 -12.50
N LEU A 278 15.17 1.06 -12.76
CA LEU A 278 14.09 0.06 -12.78
C LEU A 278 14.06 -0.80 -14.03
N LYS A 279 14.63 -0.33 -15.15
CA LYS A 279 14.68 -1.03 -16.46
C LYS A 279 13.32 -1.62 -16.89
N PRO A 280 12.29 -0.80 -17.06
CA PRO A 280 10.97 -1.29 -17.45
C PRO A 280 11.02 -1.98 -18.81
N THR A 281 10.22 -3.04 -18.98
CA THR A 281 10.06 -3.77 -20.23
C THR A 281 9.14 -3.04 -21.21
N MET A 282 9.03 -3.55 -22.45
CA MET A 282 8.10 -3.01 -23.43
C MET A 282 6.63 -3.07 -22.97
N TRP A 283 6.25 -4.06 -22.18
CA TRP A 283 4.90 -4.19 -21.62
C TRP A 283 4.65 -3.16 -20.53
N ASP A 284 5.62 -2.89 -19.69
CA ASP A 284 5.55 -1.82 -18.69
C ASP A 284 5.39 -0.46 -19.35
N HIS A 285 6.14 -0.18 -20.41
CA HIS A 285 6.01 1.05 -21.20
C HIS A 285 4.64 1.15 -21.90
N ARG A 286 4.03 0.03 -22.32
CA ARG A 286 2.68 0.01 -22.89
C ARG A 286 1.67 0.44 -21.84
N ILE A 287 1.72 -0.14 -20.63
CA ILE A 287 0.84 0.22 -19.51
C ILE A 287 1.03 1.69 -19.12
N ASP A 288 2.27 2.16 -19.00
CA ASP A 288 2.55 3.55 -18.67
C ASP A 288 1.91 4.50 -19.66
N ARG A 289 2.13 4.29 -20.95
CA ARG A 289 1.60 5.12 -22.04
C ARG A 289 0.07 5.16 -22.06
N GLU A 290 -0.60 4.04 -21.73
CA GLU A 290 -2.06 3.93 -21.73
C GLU A 290 -2.69 4.35 -20.41
N SER A 291 -1.88 4.63 -19.39
CA SER A 291 -2.36 5.09 -18.07
C SER A 291 -2.78 6.55 -18.08
N SER A 292 -3.63 6.93 -17.12
CA SER A 292 -4.05 8.32 -16.89
C SER A 292 -2.92 9.24 -16.37
N ASN A 293 -1.79 8.66 -15.93
CA ASN A 293 -0.64 9.33 -15.33
C ASN A 293 0.69 8.89 -15.96
N THR A 294 0.76 8.99 -17.29
CA THR A 294 1.95 8.64 -18.08
C THR A 294 3.21 9.34 -17.56
N GLY A 295 4.27 8.57 -17.33
CA GLY A 295 5.55 9.03 -16.81
C GLY A 295 5.60 9.19 -15.30
N PHE A 296 4.50 8.99 -14.58
CA PHE A 296 4.43 9.09 -13.12
C PHE A 296 4.13 7.74 -12.47
N HIS A 297 4.57 7.56 -11.22
CA HIS A 297 4.38 6.34 -10.44
C HIS A 297 4.91 5.08 -11.15
N VAL A 298 6.09 5.20 -11.75
CA VAL A 298 6.68 4.11 -12.55
C VAL A 298 6.87 2.86 -11.71
N PHE A 299 7.40 3.00 -10.49
CA PHE A 299 7.59 1.86 -9.59
C PHE A 299 6.26 1.17 -9.25
N GLU A 300 5.23 1.93 -8.93
CA GLU A 300 3.88 1.39 -8.65
C GLU A 300 3.35 0.56 -9.82
N LYS A 301 3.54 1.01 -11.05
CA LYS A 301 3.08 0.31 -12.26
C LYS A 301 3.78 -1.03 -12.47
N LEU A 302 4.98 -1.21 -11.92
CA LEU A 302 5.72 -2.47 -12.02
C LEU A 302 5.31 -3.50 -10.96
N VAL A 303 4.76 -3.06 -9.80
CA VAL A 303 4.66 -3.92 -8.62
C VAL A 303 3.29 -3.97 -7.94
N ALA A 304 2.42 -2.96 -8.16
CA ALA A 304 1.17 -2.87 -7.44
C ALA A 304 0.05 -3.72 -8.06
N ASP A 305 -0.82 -4.25 -7.21
CA ASP A 305 -1.94 -5.13 -7.57
C ASP A 305 -2.75 -4.60 -8.76
N LYS A 306 -3.02 -3.31 -8.81
CA LYS A 306 -3.77 -2.69 -9.91
C LYS A 306 -3.23 -3.03 -11.30
N TYR A 307 -1.91 -3.23 -11.45
CA TYR A 307 -1.25 -3.33 -12.75
C TYR A 307 -0.76 -4.73 -13.10
N LEU A 308 -0.55 -5.63 -12.11
CA LEU A 308 0.01 -6.96 -12.36
C LEU A 308 -0.82 -7.77 -13.36
N GLY A 309 -2.14 -7.79 -13.17
CA GLY A 309 -3.05 -8.47 -14.09
C GLY A 309 -3.01 -7.88 -15.50
N GLU A 310 -2.87 -6.56 -15.63
CA GLU A 310 -2.77 -5.90 -16.94
C GLU A 310 -1.45 -6.23 -17.66
N ILE A 311 -0.34 -6.40 -16.92
CA ILE A 311 0.91 -6.91 -17.49
C ILE A 311 0.68 -8.32 -18.06
N VAL A 312 0.06 -9.21 -17.28
CA VAL A 312 -0.26 -10.57 -17.73
C VAL A 312 -1.17 -10.55 -18.96
N ARG A 313 -2.23 -9.72 -18.96
CA ARG A 313 -3.12 -9.57 -20.12
C ARG A 313 -2.35 -9.20 -21.39
N ASN A 314 -1.44 -8.24 -21.29
CA ASN A 314 -0.62 -7.84 -22.42
C ASN A 314 0.30 -8.96 -22.92
N LEU A 315 0.89 -9.76 -22.01
CA LEU A 315 1.69 -10.92 -22.36
C LEU A 315 0.85 -12.00 -23.06
N VAL A 316 -0.34 -12.31 -22.55
CA VAL A 316 -1.27 -13.26 -23.18
C VAL A 316 -1.69 -12.77 -24.56
N THR A 317 -1.93 -11.47 -24.73
CA THR A 317 -2.26 -10.86 -26.03
C THR A 317 -1.13 -11.07 -27.04
N ASP A 318 0.14 -10.90 -26.66
CA ASP A 318 1.27 -11.16 -27.57
C ASP A 318 1.35 -12.65 -27.97
N PHE A 319 1.00 -13.60 -27.09
CA PHE A 319 0.87 -15.02 -27.45
C PHE A 319 -0.28 -15.26 -28.42
N MET A 320 -1.41 -14.57 -28.25
CA MET A 320 -2.56 -14.65 -29.15
C MET A 320 -2.21 -14.11 -30.54
N ASP A 321 -1.55 -12.95 -30.61
CA ASP A 321 -1.09 -12.34 -31.87
C ASP A 321 -0.10 -13.22 -32.60
N ALA A 322 0.76 -13.95 -31.89
CA ALA A 322 1.68 -14.93 -32.41
C ALA A 322 0.99 -16.28 -32.77
N GLN A 323 -0.31 -16.47 -32.48
CA GLN A 323 -1.06 -17.71 -32.64
C GLN A 323 -0.43 -18.90 -31.87
N LEU A 324 0.12 -18.60 -30.68
CA LEU A 324 0.80 -19.59 -29.83
C LEU A 324 -0.03 -19.99 -28.60
N ILE A 325 -1.21 -19.40 -28.38
CA ILE A 325 -2.13 -19.75 -27.31
C ILE A 325 -3.58 -19.70 -27.84
N PHE A 326 -4.43 -20.51 -27.25
CA PHE A 326 -5.85 -20.61 -27.53
C PHE A 326 -6.20 -21.05 -28.95
N PRO A 327 -7.39 -21.63 -29.18
CA PRO A 327 -7.88 -21.95 -30.53
C PRO A 327 -8.05 -20.70 -31.40
N ARG A 328 -7.77 -20.80 -32.71
CA ARG A 328 -7.86 -19.66 -33.65
C ARG A 328 -9.26 -19.07 -33.81
N ASP A 329 -10.27 -19.87 -33.53
CA ASP A 329 -11.69 -19.50 -33.59
C ASP A 329 -12.27 -19.10 -32.24
N ALA A 330 -11.42 -19.01 -31.18
CA ALA A 330 -11.87 -18.57 -29.88
C ALA A 330 -12.28 -17.08 -29.92
N ASP A 331 -13.38 -16.76 -29.24
CA ASP A 331 -13.77 -15.37 -29.00
C ASP A 331 -12.90 -14.79 -27.88
N VAL A 332 -11.87 -14.06 -28.25
CA VAL A 332 -10.92 -13.44 -27.34
C VAL A 332 -11.18 -11.94 -27.11
N SER A 333 -12.36 -11.46 -27.48
CA SER A 333 -12.73 -10.04 -27.42
C SER A 333 -12.54 -9.46 -26.00
N THR A 334 -12.80 -10.23 -24.94
CA THR A 334 -12.61 -9.82 -23.56
C THR A 334 -11.15 -9.48 -23.23
N PHE A 335 -10.17 -10.17 -23.85
CA PHE A 335 -8.75 -9.82 -23.68
C PHE A 335 -8.38 -8.48 -24.33
N SER A 336 -9.19 -7.97 -25.25
CA SER A 336 -8.97 -6.65 -25.87
C SER A 336 -9.34 -5.49 -24.94
N GLU A 337 -10.15 -5.76 -23.91
CA GLU A 337 -10.56 -4.73 -22.94
C GLU A 337 -9.44 -4.49 -21.91
N PRO A 338 -8.94 -3.24 -21.76
CA PRO A 338 -7.92 -2.93 -20.77
C PRO A 338 -8.37 -3.29 -19.35
N TYR A 339 -7.45 -3.85 -18.57
CA TYR A 339 -7.68 -4.29 -17.17
C TYR A 339 -8.76 -5.39 -17.01
N SER A 340 -9.10 -6.13 -18.06
CA SER A 340 -10.03 -7.26 -17.98
C SER A 340 -9.46 -8.46 -17.22
N PHE A 341 -8.13 -8.63 -17.18
CA PHE A 341 -7.47 -9.67 -16.42
C PHE A 341 -7.11 -9.12 -15.03
N PHE A 342 -7.92 -9.45 -14.03
CA PHE A 342 -7.71 -8.97 -12.66
C PHE A 342 -6.54 -9.68 -11.98
N SER A 343 -5.81 -8.96 -11.12
CA SER A 343 -4.71 -9.56 -10.35
C SER A 343 -5.19 -10.66 -9.41
N SER A 344 -6.43 -10.63 -8.94
CA SER A 344 -7.05 -11.72 -8.18
C SER A 344 -7.11 -13.05 -8.96
N TYR A 345 -7.13 -12.99 -10.29
CA TYR A 345 -7.02 -14.21 -11.11
C TYR A 345 -5.66 -14.88 -10.99
N MET A 346 -4.59 -14.07 -10.83
CA MET A 346 -3.24 -14.59 -10.64
C MET A 346 -3.16 -15.43 -9.36
N THR A 347 -3.83 -15.03 -8.28
CA THR A 347 -3.92 -15.83 -7.06
C THR A 347 -4.58 -17.18 -7.29
N ILE A 348 -5.75 -17.19 -7.94
CA ILE A 348 -6.46 -18.44 -8.29
C ILE A 348 -5.58 -19.35 -9.15
N ILE A 349 -4.81 -18.77 -10.07
CA ILE A 349 -3.94 -19.50 -11.00
C ILE A 349 -2.71 -20.06 -10.27
N GLU A 350 -2.12 -19.33 -9.33
CA GLU A 350 -0.99 -19.79 -8.52
C GLU A 350 -1.40 -20.94 -7.57
N ASP A 351 -2.58 -20.84 -6.96
CA ASP A 351 -3.12 -21.83 -6.01
C ASP A 351 -3.77 -23.04 -6.72
N ALA A 352 -3.84 -23.02 -8.07
CA ALA A 352 -4.52 -24.05 -8.81
C ALA A 352 -3.87 -25.44 -8.62
N SER A 353 -4.72 -26.47 -8.65
CA SER A 353 -4.32 -27.87 -8.63
C SER A 353 -3.37 -28.24 -9.79
N SER A 354 -2.70 -29.36 -9.68
CA SER A 354 -1.72 -29.81 -10.70
C SER A 354 -2.33 -30.06 -12.09
N ASP A 355 -3.64 -30.32 -12.17
CA ASP A 355 -4.35 -30.49 -13.44
C ASP A 355 -4.91 -29.17 -14.01
N LEU A 356 -4.70 -28.06 -13.32
CA LEU A 356 -5.05 -26.71 -13.73
C LEU A 356 -6.53 -26.54 -14.14
N ARG A 357 -7.44 -27.26 -13.48
CA ARG A 357 -8.88 -27.16 -13.78
C ARG A 357 -9.39 -25.77 -13.45
N GLU A 358 -9.00 -25.24 -12.31
CA GLU A 358 -9.39 -23.91 -11.83
C GLU A 358 -8.98 -22.82 -12.84
N VAL A 359 -7.81 -22.96 -13.46
CA VAL A 359 -7.35 -22.07 -14.55
C VAL A 359 -8.25 -22.19 -15.78
N GLY A 360 -8.60 -23.42 -16.16
CA GLY A 360 -9.52 -23.67 -17.28
C GLY A 360 -10.91 -23.10 -17.04
N ASP A 361 -11.45 -23.28 -15.83
CA ASP A 361 -12.77 -22.77 -15.46
C ASP A 361 -12.78 -21.24 -15.41
N LEU A 362 -11.71 -20.61 -14.89
CA LEU A 362 -11.54 -19.17 -14.88
C LEU A 362 -11.48 -18.60 -16.32
N LEU A 363 -10.67 -19.19 -17.20
CA LEU A 363 -10.55 -18.75 -18.60
C LEU A 363 -11.87 -18.90 -19.36
N ARG A 364 -12.61 -19.98 -19.09
CA ARG A 364 -13.94 -20.20 -19.70
C ARG A 364 -14.95 -19.17 -19.16
N ALA A 365 -15.02 -18.98 -17.85
CA ALA A 365 -16.01 -18.09 -17.22
C ALA A 365 -15.71 -16.61 -17.47
N GLY A 366 -14.44 -16.19 -17.36
CA GLY A 366 -14.03 -14.78 -17.48
C GLY A 366 -13.79 -14.32 -18.91
N PHE A 367 -13.35 -15.22 -19.79
CA PHE A 367 -12.88 -14.87 -21.14
C PHE A 367 -13.52 -15.67 -22.27
N ASN A 368 -14.45 -16.57 -21.95
CA ASN A 368 -15.12 -17.44 -22.91
C ASN A 368 -14.16 -18.30 -23.77
N VAL A 369 -13.01 -18.70 -23.17
CA VAL A 369 -11.98 -19.47 -23.85
C VAL A 369 -11.90 -20.89 -23.29
N ASP A 370 -11.99 -21.89 -24.16
CA ASP A 370 -11.74 -23.29 -23.82
C ASP A 370 -10.25 -23.61 -23.99
N ALA A 371 -9.48 -23.29 -22.94
CA ALA A 371 -8.03 -23.41 -22.96
C ALA A 371 -7.55 -24.85 -22.84
N SER A 372 -6.60 -25.27 -23.70
CA SER A 372 -5.90 -26.55 -23.59
C SER A 372 -5.08 -26.60 -22.27
N TYR A 373 -4.61 -27.80 -21.90
CA TYR A 373 -3.74 -27.93 -20.74
C TYR A 373 -2.43 -27.13 -20.89
N VAL A 374 -1.86 -27.11 -22.10
CA VAL A 374 -0.66 -26.34 -22.44
C VAL A 374 -0.93 -24.81 -22.29
N ASP A 375 -2.08 -24.34 -22.77
CA ASP A 375 -2.46 -22.93 -22.63
C ASP A 375 -2.55 -22.51 -21.16
N ARG A 376 -3.14 -23.37 -20.32
CA ARG A 376 -3.24 -23.13 -18.87
C ARG A 376 -1.88 -23.05 -18.19
N GLN A 377 -0.95 -23.95 -18.58
CA GLN A 377 0.44 -23.90 -18.08
C GLN A 377 1.15 -22.62 -18.52
N ILE A 378 0.96 -22.16 -19.78
CA ILE A 378 1.53 -20.89 -20.26
C ILE A 378 0.99 -19.73 -19.45
N VAL A 379 -0.33 -19.62 -19.26
CA VAL A 379 -0.94 -18.54 -18.48
C VAL A 379 -0.40 -18.55 -17.04
N ARG A 380 -0.28 -19.72 -16.41
CA ARG A 380 0.30 -19.85 -15.06
C ARG A 380 1.76 -19.39 -15.03
N ALA A 381 2.57 -19.77 -16.00
CA ALA A 381 3.97 -19.35 -16.08
C ALA A 381 4.09 -17.82 -16.23
N LEU A 382 3.25 -17.19 -17.06
CA LEU A 382 3.22 -15.74 -17.22
C LEU A 382 2.82 -15.02 -15.92
N CYS A 383 1.80 -15.52 -15.21
CA CYS A 383 1.40 -14.99 -13.89
C CYS A 383 2.57 -15.06 -12.92
N HIS A 384 3.23 -16.21 -12.82
CA HIS A 384 4.38 -16.41 -11.93
C HIS A 384 5.55 -15.48 -12.26
N ILE A 385 5.95 -15.39 -13.54
CA ILE A 385 7.03 -14.50 -13.98
C ILE A 385 6.76 -13.03 -13.57
N VAL A 386 5.55 -12.55 -13.79
CA VAL A 386 5.16 -11.17 -13.44
C VAL A 386 5.16 -10.97 -11.94
N ALA A 387 4.54 -11.89 -11.16
CA ALA A 387 4.47 -11.80 -9.72
C ALA A 387 5.86 -11.83 -9.06
N MET A 388 6.73 -12.74 -9.49
CA MET A 388 8.08 -12.88 -8.91
C MET A 388 8.96 -11.68 -9.21
N ARG A 389 8.92 -11.11 -10.43
CA ARG A 389 9.63 -9.86 -10.72
C ARG A 389 9.17 -8.74 -9.79
N ALA A 390 7.88 -8.56 -9.68
CA ALA A 390 7.29 -7.51 -8.85
C ALA A 390 7.68 -7.67 -7.36
N ALA A 391 7.56 -8.88 -6.83
CA ALA A 391 7.95 -9.19 -5.46
C ALA A 391 9.43 -8.92 -5.18
N ARG A 392 10.32 -9.26 -6.11
CA ARG A 392 11.77 -8.99 -5.98
C ARG A 392 12.08 -7.50 -5.99
N LEU A 393 11.42 -6.72 -6.85
CA LEU A 393 11.57 -5.25 -6.86
C LEU A 393 11.12 -4.65 -5.53
N VAL A 394 9.99 -5.09 -4.98
CA VAL A 394 9.51 -4.64 -3.66
C VAL A 394 10.47 -5.04 -2.56
N GLY A 395 10.97 -6.27 -2.57
CA GLY A 395 11.95 -6.74 -1.57
C GLY A 395 13.23 -5.88 -1.57
N ALA A 396 13.73 -5.53 -2.76
CA ALA A 396 14.89 -4.64 -2.89
C ALA A 396 14.59 -3.22 -2.34
N ALA A 397 13.42 -2.66 -2.68
CA ALA A 397 13.02 -1.35 -2.16
C ALA A 397 12.89 -1.35 -0.64
N VAL A 398 12.31 -2.41 -0.06
CA VAL A 398 12.20 -2.60 1.39
C VAL A 398 13.58 -2.65 2.05
N ALA A 399 14.55 -3.36 1.46
CA ALA A 399 15.93 -3.39 1.99
C ALA A 399 16.57 -1.99 2.02
N GLY A 400 16.34 -1.17 1.00
CA GLY A 400 16.77 0.23 0.99
C GLY A 400 16.12 1.09 2.07
N ILE A 401 14.82 0.87 2.35
CA ILE A 401 14.10 1.54 3.44
C ILE A 401 14.62 1.06 4.80
N ILE A 402 14.86 -0.25 4.97
CA ILE A 402 15.45 -0.81 6.20
C ILE A 402 16.80 -0.14 6.49
N LYS A 403 17.66 -0.01 5.49
CA LYS A 403 18.96 0.67 5.63
C LYS A 403 18.76 2.10 6.16
N LYS A 404 17.80 2.84 5.58
CA LYS A 404 17.50 4.20 6.02
C LYS A 404 16.91 4.24 7.44
N ALA A 405 16.00 3.33 7.77
CA ALA A 405 15.36 3.26 9.08
C ALA A 405 16.36 2.88 10.19
N THR A 406 17.28 1.96 9.93
CA THR A 406 18.31 1.54 10.91
C THR A 406 19.30 2.66 11.23
N GLU A 407 19.64 3.52 10.25
CA GLU A 407 20.46 4.73 10.51
C GLU A 407 19.76 5.73 11.45
N ALA A 408 18.43 5.67 11.53
CA ALA A 408 17.62 6.52 12.42
C ALA A 408 17.33 5.87 13.79
N MET A 409 17.61 4.57 13.93
CA MET A 409 17.45 3.83 15.18
C MET A 409 18.74 3.91 15.99
N ASP A 410 18.61 4.26 17.28
CA ASP A 410 19.71 4.20 18.26
C ASP A 410 19.68 2.85 19.02
N SER A 411 19.08 1.79 18.45
CA SER A 411 18.88 0.48 19.08
C SER A 411 19.68 -0.60 18.37
N PRO A 412 20.33 -1.50 19.09
CA PRO A 412 20.99 -2.68 18.51
C PRO A 412 20.01 -3.81 18.13
N GLU A 413 18.69 -3.60 18.27
CA GLU A 413 17.69 -4.59 17.93
C GLU A 413 17.51 -4.73 16.41
N PRO A 414 17.19 -5.95 15.92
CA PRO A 414 16.90 -6.16 14.50
C PRO A 414 15.74 -5.27 14.02
N ALA A 415 15.82 -4.81 12.79
CA ALA A 415 14.74 -4.06 12.16
C ALA A 415 13.47 -4.92 12.06
N VAL A 416 12.34 -4.41 12.56
CA VAL A 416 11.04 -5.05 12.44
C VAL A 416 10.22 -4.32 11.39
N ILE A 417 9.75 -5.08 10.40
CA ILE A 417 8.95 -4.59 9.29
C ILE A 417 7.55 -5.19 9.38
N SER A 418 6.54 -4.34 9.31
CA SER A 418 5.15 -4.80 9.26
C SER A 418 4.56 -4.58 7.88
N ILE A 419 4.05 -5.65 7.27
CA ILE A 419 3.42 -5.63 5.96
C ILE A 419 1.91 -5.73 6.12
N SER A 420 1.17 -4.94 5.35
CA SER A 420 -0.30 -4.95 5.32
C SER A 420 -0.80 -4.73 3.90
N GLY A 421 -2.06 -5.06 3.65
CA GLY A 421 -2.73 -4.81 2.38
C GLY A 421 -3.26 -6.07 1.71
N LEU A 422 -3.98 -5.88 0.62
CA LEU A 422 -4.72 -6.94 -0.06
C LEU A 422 -3.81 -8.09 -0.55
N LEU A 423 -2.63 -7.78 -1.08
CA LEU A 423 -1.70 -8.80 -1.57
C LEU A 423 -1.20 -9.72 -0.44
N THR A 424 -1.18 -9.25 0.82
CA THR A 424 -0.77 -10.10 1.95
C THR A 424 -1.77 -11.20 2.27
N GLU A 425 -3.02 -11.02 1.90
CA GLU A 425 -4.10 -11.97 2.13
C GLU A 425 -4.35 -12.87 0.90
N MET A 426 -4.10 -12.33 -0.29
CA MET A 426 -4.48 -12.98 -1.55
C MET A 426 -3.31 -13.68 -2.25
N ASN A 427 -2.06 -13.30 -2.07
CA ASN A 427 -0.93 -13.84 -2.83
C ASN A 427 0.27 -14.17 -1.93
N GLN A 428 0.20 -15.30 -1.25
CA GLN A 428 1.25 -15.75 -0.35
C GLN A 428 2.63 -15.90 -1.02
N PRO A 429 2.77 -16.49 -2.22
CA PRO A 429 4.07 -16.59 -2.90
C PRO A 429 4.72 -15.23 -3.20
N TYR A 430 3.91 -14.21 -3.53
CA TYR A 430 4.40 -12.85 -3.72
C TYR A 430 5.00 -12.28 -2.43
N VAL A 431 4.31 -12.45 -1.30
CA VAL A 431 4.76 -11.94 0.00
C VAL A 431 6.02 -12.64 0.47
N GLU A 432 6.06 -13.98 0.35
CA GLU A 432 7.24 -14.78 0.69
C GLU A 432 8.46 -14.36 -0.15
N CYS A 433 8.30 -14.24 -1.46
CA CYS A 433 9.36 -13.78 -2.35
C CYS A 433 9.83 -12.35 -2.01
N THR A 434 8.91 -11.46 -1.62
CA THR A 434 9.24 -10.10 -1.14
C THR A 434 10.10 -10.16 0.12
N ILE A 435 9.72 -10.96 1.11
CA ILE A 435 10.43 -11.12 2.37
C ILE A 435 11.82 -11.73 2.14
N ASP A 436 11.90 -12.82 1.38
CA ASP A 436 13.15 -13.52 1.09
C ASP A 436 14.12 -12.61 0.33
N THR A 437 13.63 -11.86 -0.64
CA THR A 437 14.45 -10.89 -1.37
C THR A 437 14.92 -9.75 -0.46
N ALA A 438 14.06 -9.22 0.40
CA ALA A 438 14.45 -8.17 1.34
C ALA A 438 15.54 -8.65 2.31
N LYS A 439 15.43 -9.88 2.83
CA LYS A 439 16.48 -10.50 3.67
C LYS A 439 17.78 -10.70 2.91
N LEU A 440 17.70 -11.25 1.70
CA LEU A 440 18.86 -11.46 0.83
C LEU A 440 19.61 -10.16 0.56
N ILE A 441 18.88 -9.10 0.20
CA ILE A 441 19.49 -7.81 -0.14
C ILE A 441 19.96 -7.08 1.13
N ALA A 442 19.25 -7.18 2.26
CA ALA A 442 19.73 -6.68 3.54
C ALA A 442 21.09 -7.29 3.92
N ALA A 443 21.25 -8.60 3.77
CA ALA A 443 22.54 -9.27 3.99
C ALA A 443 23.65 -8.76 3.04
N LYS A 444 23.35 -8.51 1.75
CA LYS A 444 24.30 -7.90 0.80
C LYS A 444 24.68 -6.45 1.19
N LEU A 445 23.82 -5.75 1.89
CA LEU A 445 24.05 -4.40 2.43
C LEU A 445 24.68 -4.40 3.83
N GLU A 446 25.10 -5.56 4.32
CA GLU A 446 25.71 -5.75 5.65
C GLU A 446 24.80 -5.31 6.81
N LEU A 447 23.49 -5.47 6.64
CA LEU A 447 22.49 -5.21 7.68
C LEU A 447 22.16 -6.50 8.44
N ASP A 448 21.75 -6.36 9.70
CA ASP A 448 21.19 -7.48 10.48
C ASP A 448 19.94 -8.04 9.80
N GLU A 449 19.68 -9.34 10.01
CA GLU A 449 18.52 -9.99 9.41
C GLU A 449 17.21 -9.36 9.90
N PRO A 450 16.38 -8.76 9.00
CA PRO A 450 15.15 -8.13 9.39
C PRO A 450 14.06 -9.15 9.75
N VAL A 451 13.19 -8.77 10.69
CA VAL A 451 12.02 -9.55 11.12
C VAL A 451 10.77 -8.98 10.46
N PHE A 452 9.93 -9.86 9.91
CA PHE A 452 8.70 -9.46 9.24
C PHE A 452 7.46 -9.93 9.99
N ASN A 453 6.45 -9.06 10.06
CA ASN A 453 5.14 -9.33 10.60
C ASN A 453 4.06 -8.95 9.59
N ILE A 454 2.99 -9.72 9.56
CA ILE A 454 1.81 -9.41 8.74
C ILE A 454 0.74 -8.79 9.64
N LEU A 455 0.26 -7.61 9.25
CA LEU A 455 -0.87 -6.95 9.88
C LEU A 455 -2.14 -7.21 9.06
N GLY A 456 -3.20 -7.62 9.74
CA GLY A 456 -4.50 -7.82 9.11
C GLY A 456 -5.13 -6.51 8.59
N GLU A 457 -6.20 -6.64 7.83
CA GLU A 457 -6.93 -5.58 7.13
C GLU A 457 -7.42 -4.42 8.01
N ASP A 458 -7.61 -4.69 9.31
CA ASP A 458 -8.08 -3.68 10.27
C ASP A 458 -6.97 -2.73 10.76
N GLY A 459 -5.71 -2.99 10.41
CA GLY A 459 -4.55 -2.21 10.86
C GLY A 459 -4.69 -0.71 10.60
N TYR A 460 -5.20 -0.29 9.44
CA TYR A 460 -5.41 1.13 9.13
C TYR A 460 -6.39 1.81 10.09
N THR A 461 -7.51 1.16 10.35
CA THR A 461 -8.59 1.72 11.17
C THR A 461 -8.20 1.77 12.65
N VAL A 462 -7.53 0.72 13.13
CA VAL A 462 -6.98 0.67 14.48
C VAL A 462 -5.88 1.71 14.65
N GLY A 463 -4.96 1.82 13.70
CA GLY A 463 -3.90 2.83 13.71
C GLY A 463 -4.43 4.26 13.68
N ALA A 464 -5.51 4.53 12.94
CA ALA A 464 -6.19 5.81 12.98
C ALA A 464 -6.76 6.11 14.37
N ALA A 465 -7.45 5.15 15.00
CA ALA A 465 -7.95 5.31 16.36
C ALA A 465 -6.82 5.53 17.39
N LEU A 466 -5.71 4.79 17.26
CA LEU A 466 -4.52 4.97 18.08
C LEU A 466 -3.91 6.38 17.93
N SER A 467 -3.80 6.85 16.69
CA SER A 467 -3.26 8.19 16.38
C SER A 467 -4.08 9.31 17.02
N SER A 468 -5.37 9.08 17.32
CA SER A 468 -6.23 10.06 17.94
C SER A 468 -5.77 10.48 19.34
N PHE A 469 -5.02 9.63 20.05
CA PHE A 469 -4.49 9.89 21.40
C PHE A 469 -3.03 10.38 21.41
N SER A 470 -2.31 10.39 20.32
CA SER A 470 -0.95 10.94 20.25
C SER A 470 -0.97 12.42 20.64
N LYS A 471 -0.13 12.89 21.56
CA LYS A 471 0.04 14.32 21.93
C LYS A 471 1.18 14.95 21.17
#